data_379c1178a4f6667d349a2522d7b5608c
#
_entry.id   379c1178a4f6667d349a2522d7b5608c
#
_cell.length_a   1.000
_cell.length_b   1.000
_cell.length_c   1.000
_cell.angle_alpha   90.00
_cell.angle_beta   90.00
_cell.angle_gamma   90.00
#
_symmetry.space_group_name_H-M   'P 1'
#
loop_
_entity.id
_entity.type
_entity.pdbx_description
1 polymer ?
#
loop_
_entity_poly.entity_id
_entity_poly.type
_entity_poly.pdbx_seq_one_letter_code
_entity_poly.pdbx_strand_id
1 'polypeptide(L)'
;MPDYISTYTGIRFYPAQPDAEGICIEDIAHALSLLCRGNGHVSKYWSVAQHSLICAREAAARELPDRIVLACLLHDAGECYLSDVPRPFKSELPGYRELEDKLLRLIYTRFLGASLTEEEEQVVKEIDDGALYYDLKELIHNEQSETEPRFHVIPDYEFRPFHEVEKEFLDWFYYYYRKVCGEGGGNGAAQGFKAVPVTRAPERPVPDYDLLAAQLREFAVTEPSLMPLLSNASALLKEALADVNWAGFYLRRETDNAEPELLLGPFQGKTACIRIPWGRGVCGTAAKEDRTQLVPDVHAFPGHIACDSASNAEIVVPIRNKGGEVVGVLDIDSPLKGRFTEEDREGLEQFVKVLEEHGKWFKISSKN
;
A
#
# COMPACT_ATOMS: atom_id res chain seq x y z
N MET A 1 18.39 28.09 7.31
CA MET A 1 17.70 26.89 6.80
C MET A 1 16.71 26.48 7.87
N PRO A 2 15.58 25.89 7.54
CA PRO A 2 14.69 25.35 8.56
C PRO A 2 15.43 24.26 9.36
N ASP A 3 15.15 24.17 10.65
CA ASP A 3 15.69 23.20 11.59
C ASP A 3 14.85 21.91 11.68
N TYR A 4 13.92 21.72 10.71
CA TYR A 4 13.03 20.59 10.59
C TYR A 4 13.17 19.89 9.23
N ILE A 5 12.77 18.63 9.18
CA ILE A 5 12.51 17.89 7.95
C ILE A 5 10.99 17.80 7.71
N SER A 6 10.56 17.88 6.46
CA SER A 6 9.18 17.58 6.09
C SER A 6 9.09 16.09 5.81
N THR A 7 8.22 15.39 6.55
CA THR A 7 8.03 13.95 6.39
C THR A 7 7.06 13.66 5.24
N TYR A 8 6.89 12.37 4.91
CA TYR A 8 5.97 11.90 3.86
C TYR A 8 4.51 12.34 4.11
N THR A 9 4.06 12.30 5.37
CA THR A 9 2.71 12.75 5.76
C THR A 9 2.60 14.28 5.88
N GLY A 10 3.67 15.02 5.62
CA GLY A 10 3.70 16.49 5.70
C GLY A 10 3.95 17.05 7.10
N ILE A 11 4.26 16.21 8.10
CA ILE A 11 4.63 16.64 9.44
C ILE A 11 5.99 17.36 9.38
N ARG A 12 6.13 18.47 10.12
CA ARG A 12 7.42 19.11 10.36
C ARG A 12 8.08 18.46 11.56
N PHE A 13 9.03 17.58 11.29
CA PHE A 13 9.75 16.86 12.34
C PHE A 13 11.09 17.54 12.66
N TYR A 14 11.41 17.72 13.93
CA TYR A 14 12.63 18.37 14.43
C TYR A 14 13.61 17.32 15.00
N PRO A 15 14.54 16.77 14.20
CA PRO A 15 15.39 15.66 14.63
C PRO A 15 16.26 15.97 15.86
N ALA A 16 16.71 17.21 16.01
CA ALA A 16 17.51 17.63 17.18
C ALA A 16 16.70 17.75 18.47
N GLN A 17 15.39 17.93 18.36
CA GLN A 17 14.46 18.03 19.49
C GLN A 17 13.19 17.22 19.18
N PRO A 18 13.32 15.88 19.07
CA PRO A 18 12.21 15.05 18.66
C PRO A 18 11.09 15.08 19.71
N ASP A 19 9.85 15.15 19.20
CA ASP A 19 8.63 15.09 19.99
C ASP A 19 7.84 13.84 19.58
N ALA A 20 7.26 13.16 20.59
CA ALA A 20 6.46 11.97 20.37
C ALA A 20 5.21 12.23 19.51
N GLU A 21 4.64 13.42 19.52
CA GLU A 21 3.48 13.79 18.68
C GLU A 21 3.83 13.86 17.20
N GLY A 22 5.09 14.19 16.88
CA GLY A 22 5.59 14.24 15.51
C GLY A 22 6.00 12.87 14.95
N ILE A 23 5.96 11.79 15.73
CA ILE A 23 6.31 10.45 15.29
C ILE A 23 5.08 9.78 14.67
N CYS A 24 5.13 9.43 13.39
CA CYS A 24 4.06 8.81 12.60
C CYS A 24 4.52 7.47 12.04
N ILE A 25 3.71 6.43 12.18
CA ILE A 25 4.08 5.10 11.70
C ILE A 25 4.09 5.01 10.16
N GLU A 26 3.24 5.77 9.51
CA GLU A 26 3.18 5.85 8.05
C GLU A 26 4.45 6.48 7.49
N ASP A 27 5.00 7.51 8.16
CA ASP A 27 6.29 8.11 7.80
C ASP A 27 7.43 7.11 7.96
N ILE A 28 7.43 6.37 9.07
CA ILE A 28 8.42 5.33 9.34
C ILE A 28 8.36 4.23 8.28
N ALA A 29 7.19 3.65 8.05
CA ALA A 29 7.02 2.57 7.08
C ALA A 29 7.42 2.99 5.66
N HIS A 30 6.99 4.17 5.23
CA HIS A 30 7.31 4.72 3.92
C HIS A 30 8.82 4.96 3.76
N ALA A 31 9.42 5.71 4.68
CA ALA A 31 10.84 6.05 4.58
C ALA A 31 11.74 4.80 4.67
N LEU A 32 11.48 3.88 5.62
CA LEU A 32 12.27 2.66 5.73
C LEU A 32 12.13 1.73 4.52
N SER A 33 10.99 1.76 3.82
CA SER A 33 10.79 1.00 2.58
C SER A 33 11.57 1.55 1.40
N LEU A 34 11.97 2.83 1.46
CA LEU A 34 12.77 3.51 0.43
C LEU A 34 14.25 3.62 0.80
N LEU A 35 14.60 3.57 2.09
CA LEU A 35 15.99 3.60 2.54
C LEU A 35 16.69 2.29 2.18
N CYS A 36 17.77 2.39 1.39
CA CYS A 36 18.59 1.25 1.03
C CYS A 36 19.57 0.92 2.15
N ARG A 37 19.64 -0.34 2.57
CA ARG A 37 20.61 -0.85 3.56
C ARG A 37 22.06 -0.55 3.13
N GLY A 38 22.93 -0.32 4.12
CA GLY A 38 24.36 -0.15 3.93
C GLY A 38 24.73 1.00 3.01
N ASN A 39 23.94 2.11 3.00
CA ASN A 39 24.15 3.25 2.09
C ASN A 39 24.21 2.88 0.60
N GLY A 40 23.53 1.80 0.19
CA GLY A 40 23.54 1.33 -1.19
C GLY A 40 24.78 0.52 -1.58
N HIS A 41 25.70 0.22 -0.67
CA HIS A 41 26.85 -0.69 -0.92
C HIS A 41 26.42 -2.15 -0.88
N VAL A 42 25.32 -2.48 -1.53
CA VAL A 42 24.71 -3.82 -1.63
C VAL A 42 24.60 -4.24 -3.09
N SER A 43 24.63 -5.53 -3.36
CA SER A 43 24.58 -6.09 -4.72
C SER A 43 23.25 -5.90 -5.43
N LYS A 44 22.19 -5.63 -4.66
CA LYS A 44 20.82 -5.35 -5.13
C LYS A 44 20.11 -4.48 -4.10
N TYR A 45 19.07 -3.76 -4.53
CA TYR A 45 18.26 -2.96 -3.61
C TYR A 45 17.64 -3.84 -2.52
N TRP A 46 17.87 -3.43 -1.28
CA TRP A 46 17.33 -4.04 -0.08
C TRP A 46 17.03 -2.95 0.94
N SER A 47 15.78 -2.84 1.37
CA SER A 47 15.39 -1.73 2.24
C SER A 47 15.57 -2.05 3.73
N VAL A 48 15.68 -0.99 4.54
CA VAL A 48 15.69 -1.10 6.00
C VAL A 48 14.39 -1.76 6.50
N ALA A 49 13.24 -1.45 5.89
CA ALA A 49 11.97 -2.09 6.24
C ALA A 49 11.98 -3.61 6.00
N GLN A 50 12.63 -4.10 4.91
CA GLN A 50 12.77 -5.55 4.68
C GLN A 50 13.61 -6.22 5.75
N HIS A 51 14.69 -5.59 6.19
CA HIS A 51 15.50 -6.05 7.33
C HIS A 51 14.66 -6.09 8.62
N SER A 52 13.95 -5.02 8.95
CA SER A 52 13.08 -4.95 10.13
C SER A 52 11.99 -6.03 10.12
N LEU A 53 11.42 -6.32 8.95
CA LEU A 53 10.46 -7.42 8.77
C LEU A 53 11.07 -8.80 9.04
N ILE A 54 12.34 -9.04 8.64
CA ILE A 54 13.06 -10.28 8.96
C ILE A 54 13.22 -10.41 10.47
N CYS A 55 13.64 -9.35 11.15
CA CYS A 55 13.79 -9.34 12.61
C CYS A 55 12.47 -9.64 13.32
N ALA A 56 11.37 -9.02 12.88
CA ALA A 56 10.05 -9.27 13.44
C ALA A 56 9.56 -10.70 13.20
N ARG A 57 9.76 -11.24 12.00
CA ARG A 57 9.41 -12.63 11.66
C ARG A 57 10.20 -13.64 12.49
N GLU A 58 11.49 -13.40 12.69
CA GLU A 58 12.33 -14.24 13.53
C GLU A 58 11.87 -14.21 14.99
N ALA A 59 11.57 -13.02 15.53
CA ALA A 59 11.02 -12.89 16.88
C ALA A 59 9.69 -13.64 17.04
N ALA A 60 8.82 -13.57 16.05
CA ALA A 60 7.54 -14.30 16.04
C ALA A 60 7.76 -15.82 15.93
N ALA A 61 8.69 -16.28 15.09
CA ALA A 61 9.03 -17.69 14.94
C ALA A 61 9.68 -18.29 16.20
N ARG A 62 10.35 -17.46 17.01
CA ARG A 62 10.83 -17.84 18.35
C ARG A 62 9.72 -17.83 19.41
N GLU A 63 8.48 -17.53 19.04
CA GLU A 63 7.33 -17.40 19.95
C GLU A 63 7.56 -16.37 21.07
N LEU A 64 8.32 -15.30 20.79
CA LEU A 64 8.58 -14.23 21.74
C LEU A 64 7.32 -13.41 21.99
N PRO A 65 7.23 -12.70 23.16
CA PRO A 65 6.09 -11.82 23.45
C PRO A 65 5.80 -10.82 22.31
N ASP A 66 4.51 -10.56 22.04
CA ASP A 66 4.08 -9.63 20.98
C ASP A 66 4.77 -8.26 21.05
N ARG A 67 5.09 -7.80 22.28
CA ARG A 67 5.85 -6.57 22.53
C ARG A 67 7.27 -6.64 21.93
N ILE A 68 7.94 -7.78 22.04
CA ILE A 68 9.29 -7.99 21.50
C ILE A 68 9.23 -8.09 19.97
N VAL A 69 8.22 -8.76 19.41
CA VAL A 69 8.02 -8.80 17.96
C VAL A 69 7.86 -7.39 17.41
N LEU A 70 7.04 -6.56 18.06
CA LEU A 70 6.84 -5.17 17.65
C LEU A 70 8.10 -4.33 17.85
N ALA A 71 8.88 -4.58 18.91
CA ALA A 71 10.16 -3.92 19.14
C ALA A 71 11.18 -4.27 18.03
N CYS A 72 11.25 -5.54 17.61
CA CYS A 72 12.08 -5.96 16.49
C CYS A 72 11.65 -5.31 15.16
N LEU A 73 10.36 -5.08 14.95
CA LEU A 73 9.89 -4.35 13.76
C LEU A 73 10.33 -2.88 13.78
N LEU A 74 10.43 -2.28 14.97
CA LEU A 74 10.68 -0.84 15.14
C LEU A 74 12.14 -0.51 15.49
N HIS A 75 13.06 -1.49 15.57
CA HIS A 75 14.41 -1.25 16.10
C HIS A 75 15.24 -0.25 15.29
N ASP A 76 15.04 -0.20 13.98
CA ASP A 76 15.66 0.75 13.06
C ASP A 76 14.71 1.93 12.71
N ALA A 77 13.57 2.09 13.41
CA ALA A 77 12.59 3.11 13.06
C ALA A 77 13.12 4.56 13.16
N GLY A 78 14.14 4.79 13.96
CA GLY A 78 14.83 6.09 14.05
C GLY A 78 15.52 6.50 12.75
N GLU A 79 15.90 5.55 11.91
CA GLU A 79 16.61 5.79 10.65
C GLU A 79 15.75 6.53 9.63
N CYS A 80 14.42 6.46 9.73
CA CYS A 80 13.53 7.25 8.87
C CYS A 80 13.75 8.77 9.02
N TYR A 81 14.28 9.20 10.17
CA TYR A 81 14.57 10.60 10.48
C TYR A 81 16.07 10.95 10.44
N LEU A 82 16.96 9.96 10.64
CA LEU A 82 18.39 10.16 10.78
C LEU A 82 19.23 9.53 9.66
N SER A 83 18.59 8.71 8.80
CA SER A 83 19.23 7.86 7.79
C SER A 83 19.93 6.61 8.35
N ASP A 84 20.11 5.58 7.53
CA ASP A 84 20.89 4.37 7.83
C ASP A 84 22.40 4.71 7.78
N VAL A 85 22.96 5.04 8.91
CA VAL A 85 24.40 5.34 9.03
C VAL A 85 25.14 4.06 9.41
N PRO A 86 26.15 3.61 8.62
CA PRO A 86 26.90 2.40 8.94
C PRO A 86 27.57 2.42 10.31
N ARG A 87 27.51 1.30 11.05
CA ARG A 87 28.02 1.18 12.43
C ARG A 87 29.45 1.73 12.63
N PRO A 88 30.43 1.48 11.73
CA PRO A 88 31.77 2.07 11.90
C PRO A 88 31.80 3.60 11.87
N PHE A 89 30.87 4.20 11.10
CA PHE A 89 30.79 5.65 10.98
C PHE A 89 30.01 6.29 12.13
N LYS A 90 28.96 5.61 12.64
CA LYS A 90 28.19 6.07 13.81
C LYS A 90 29.09 6.38 15.01
N SER A 91 30.20 5.61 15.21
CA SER A 91 31.10 5.81 16.35
C SER A 91 31.96 7.07 16.24
N GLU A 92 32.17 7.58 15.02
CA GLU A 92 33.00 8.76 14.75
C GLU A 92 32.18 10.06 14.73
N LEU A 93 30.83 9.97 14.77
CA LEU A 93 29.92 11.13 14.75
C LEU A 93 29.57 11.59 16.16
N PRO A 94 30.11 12.72 16.65
CA PRO A 94 29.79 13.20 18.01
C PRO A 94 28.30 13.47 18.19
N GLY A 95 27.69 12.92 19.25
CA GLY A 95 26.29 13.13 19.60
C GLY A 95 25.26 12.33 18.78
N TYR A 96 25.69 11.60 17.75
CA TYR A 96 24.76 10.84 16.91
C TYR A 96 24.06 9.73 17.68
N ARG A 97 24.83 8.93 18.43
CA ARG A 97 24.27 7.83 19.24
C ARG A 97 23.28 8.31 20.28
N GLU A 98 23.59 9.42 20.98
CA GLU A 98 22.69 9.99 21.99
C GLU A 98 21.37 10.44 21.35
N LEU A 99 21.43 10.99 20.14
CA LEU A 99 20.23 11.41 19.40
C LEU A 99 19.42 10.21 18.91
N GLU A 100 20.08 9.20 18.36
CA GLU A 100 19.48 7.94 17.92
C GLU A 100 18.79 7.21 19.07
N ASP A 101 19.49 7.02 20.19
CA ASP A 101 18.95 6.39 21.40
C ASP A 101 17.75 7.16 21.96
N LYS A 102 17.83 8.49 22.00
CA LYS A 102 16.73 9.34 22.46
C LYS A 102 15.50 9.18 21.57
N LEU A 103 15.70 9.19 20.27
CA LEU A 103 14.61 9.05 19.28
C LEU A 103 13.98 7.67 19.37
N LEU A 104 14.80 6.61 19.43
CA LEU A 104 14.30 5.24 19.53
C LEU A 104 13.50 5.01 20.81
N ARG A 105 13.96 5.55 21.94
CA ARG A 105 13.19 5.52 23.22
C ARG A 105 11.84 6.23 23.09
N LEU A 106 11.78 7.35 22.38
CA LEU A 106 10.50 8.03 22.12
C LEU A 106 9.58 7.18 21.24
N ILE A 107 10.11 6.54 20.21
CA ILE A 107 9.36 5.62 19.33
C ILE A 107 8.81 4.44 20.12
N TYR A 108 9.64 3.79 20.94
CA TYR A 108 9.19 2.71 21.82
C TYR A 108 8.17 3.17 22.85
N THR A 109 8.39 4.32 23.49
CA THR A 109 7.42 4.86 24.44
C THR A 109 6.08 5.13 23.75
N ARG A 110 6.10 5.68 22.52
CA ARG A 110 4.88 5.97 21.76
C ARG A 110 4.11 4.71 21.39
N PHE A 111 4.80 3.68 20.89
CA PHE A 111 4.13 2.50 20.32
C PHE A 111 4.09 1.28 21.25
N LEU A 112 4.97 1.19 22.22
CA LEU A 112 5.00 0.10 23.19
C LEU A 112 4.54 0.51 24.59
N GLY A 113 4.27 1.81 24.81
CA GLY A 113 3.86 2.35 26.12
C GLY A 113 5.03 2.63 27.08
N ALA A 114 6.22 2.09 26.83
CA ALA A 114 7.45 2.34 27.60
C ALA A 114 8.68 1.98 26.77
N SER A 115 9.85 2.50 27.12
CA SER A 115 11.14 2.03 26.60
C SER A 115 11.36 0.55 26.90
N LEU A 116 12.27 -0.10 26.18
CA LEU A 116 12.66 -1.47 26.45
C LEU A 116 13.48 -1.55 27.76
N THR A 117 13.43 -2.71 28.40
CA THR A 117 14.37 -3.06 29.47
C THR A 117 15.70 -3.52 28.87
N GLU A 118 16.76 -3.59 29.69
CA GLU A 118 18.07 -4.08 29.23
C GLU A 118 17.99 -5.51 28.67
N GLU A 119 17.16 -6.37 29.26
CA GLU A 119 16.93 -7.74 28.78
C GLU A 119 16.21 -7.74 27.43
N GLU A 120 15.20 -6.88 27.27
CA GLU A 120 14.47 -6.74 26.01
C GLU A 120 15.37 -6.18 24.90
N GLU A 121 16.19 -5.16 25.19
CA GLU A 121 17.18 -4.60 24.26
C GLU A 121 18.20 -5.65 23.81
N GLN A 122 18.65 -6.51 24.73
CA GLN A 122 19.59 -7.58 24.40
C GLN A 122 18.97 -8.61 23.44
N VAL A 123 17.70 -8.97 23.61
CA VAL A 123 16.99 -9.90 22.73
C VAL A 123 16.81 -9.30 21.33
N VAL A 124 16.39 -8.03 21.24
CA VAL A 124 16.25 -7.33 19.97
C VAL A 124 17.58 -7.25 19.24
N LYS A 125 18.66 -6.89 19.98
CA LYS A 125 20.01 -6.81 19.42
C LYS A 125 20.52 -8.16 18.91
N GLU A 126 20.28 -9.26 19.61
CA GLU A 126 20.67 -10.59 19.18
C GLU A 126 20.02 -10.96 17.85
N ILE A 127 18.75 -10.61 17.67
CA ILE A 127 18.02 -10.86 16.43
C ILE A 127 18.53 -9.96 15.29
N ASP A 128 18.76 -8.67 15.55
CA ASP A 128 19.34 -7.73 14.59
C ASP A 128 20.73 -8.19 14.13
N ASP A 129 21.62 -8.53 15.06
CA ASP A 129 22.97 -9.02 14.74
C ASP A 129 22.91 -10.32 13.93
N GLY A 130 21.93 -11.20 14.20
CA GLY A 130 21.70 -12.42 13.42
C GLY A 130 21.19 -12.11 12.00
N ALA A 131 20.26 -11.18 11.83
CA ALA A 131 19.78 -10.75 10.53
C ALA A 131 20.88 -10.06 9.73
N LEU A 132 21.69 -9.21 10.39
CA LEU A 132 22.85 -8.57 9.77
C LEU A 132 23.85 -9.58 9.21
N TYR A 133 24.07 -10.71 9.87
CA TYR A 133 24.93 -11.78 9.35
C TYR A 133 24.48 -12.23 7.96
N TYR A 134 23.18 -12.49 7.78
CA TYR A 134 22.62 -12.88 6.49
C TYR A 134 22.65 -11.75 5.47
N ASP A 135 22.37 -10.51 5.88
CA ASP A 135 22.48 -9.33 5.00
C ASP A 135 23.90 -9.17 4.44
N LEU A 136 24.92 -9.29 5.29
CA LEU A 136 26.32 -9.20 4.86
C LEU A 136 26.71 -10.33 3.92
N LYS A 137 26.25 -11.54 4.16
CA LYS A 137 26.51 -12.72 3.34
C LYS A 137 25.87 -12.62 1.96
N GLU A 138 24.59 -12.26 1.89
CA GLU A 138 23.80 -12.32 0.67
C GLU A 138 23.88 -11.02 -0.16
N LEU A 139 24.01 -9.87 0.49
CA LEU A 139 23.97 -8.57 -0.18
C LEU A 139 25.33 -7.97 -0.47
N ILE A 140 26.34 -8.25 0.38
CA ILE A 140 27.67 -7.64 0.28
C ILE A 140 28.73 -8.66 -0.14
N HIS A 141 28.39 -9.96 -0.16
CA HIS A 141 29.33 -11.05 -0.45
C HIS A 141 30.58 -11.01 0.43
N ASN A 142 30.42 -10.59 1.69
CA ASN A 142 31.51 -10.55 2.64
C ASN A 142 31.72 -11.94 3.22
N GLU A 143 32.96 -12.44 3.16
CA GLU A 143 33.32 -13.69 3.81
C GLU A 143 33.27 -13.51 5.33
N GLN A 144 32.23 -14.04 5.94
CA GLN A 144 32.10 -14.06 7.39
C GLN A 144 32.94 -15.22 7.95
N SER A 145 33.83 -14.90 8.86
CA SER A 145 34.63 -15.94 9.59
C SER A 145 33.89 -16.46 10.82
N GLU A 146 32.69 -16.01 11.09
CA GLU A 146 31.93 -16.30 12.30
C GLU A 146 30.94 -17.45 12.09
N THR A 147 30.55 -18.07 13.20
CA THR A 147 29.58 -19.16 13.21
C THR A 147 28.21 -18.62 12.79
N GLU A 148 27.57 -19.31 11.84
CA GLU A 148 26.23 -18.96 11.37
C GLU A 148 25.22 -18.90 12.55
N PRO A 149 24.47 -17.80 12.72
CA PRO A 149 23.49 -17.67 13.79
C PRO A 149 22.34 -18.67 13.60
N ARG A 150 21.78 -19.13 14.71
CA ARG A 150 20.59 -19.98 14.66
C ARG A 150 19.37 -19.08 14.41
N PHE A 151 18.90 -19.09 13.17
CA PHE A 151 17.70 -18.39 12.73
C PHE A 151 16.61 -19.41 12.38
N HIS A 152 15.37 -19.11 12.75
CA HIS A 152 14.20 -19.96 12.45
C HIS A 152 13.60 -19.61 11.10
N VAL A 153 13.77 -18.36 10.67
CA VAL A 153 13.29 -17.84 9.38
C VAL A 153 14.48 -17.73 8.43
N ILE A 154 14.40 -18.38 7.28
CA ILE A 154 15.40 -18.19 6.21
C ILE A 154 15.00 -16.89 5.49
N PRO A 155 15.85 -15.83 5.52
CA PRO A 155 15.54 -14.61 4.82
C PRO A 155 15.46 -14.84 3.30
N ASP A 156 14.39 -14.32 2.70
CA ASP A 156 14.22 -14.29 1.25
C ASP A 156 14.68 -12.93 0.74
N TYR A 157 15.72 -12.92 -0.10
CA TYR A 157 16.31 -11.69 -0.66
C TYR A 157 15.81 -11.40 -2.07
N GLU A 158 14.61 -11.84 -2.46
CA GLU A 158 13.99 -11.47 -3.72
C GLU A 158 13.61 -9.98 -3.74
N PHE A 159 13.74 -9.38 -4.93
CA PHE A 159 13.34 -7.98 -5.11
C PHE A 159 11.83 -7.83 -4.89
N ARG A 160 11.48 -6.85 -4.08
CA ARG A 160 10.08 -6.48 -3.83
C ARG A 160 9.88 -4.97 -4.04
N PRO A 161 8.81 -4.55 -4.71
CA PRO A 161 8.46 -3.15 -4.82
C PRO A 161 8.29 -2.50 -3.44
N PHE A 162 8.77 -1.27 -3.26
CA PHE A 162 8.76 -0.59 -1.96
C PHE A 162 7.37 -0.49 -1.35
N HIS A 163 6.33 -0.25 -2.16
CA HIS A 163 4.95 -0.13 -1.67
C HIS A 163 4.37 -1.45 -1.13
N GLU A 164 4.84 -2.61 -1.62
CA GLU A 164 4.47 -3.91 -1.05
C GLU A 164 5.16 -4.12 0.30
N VAL A 165 6.41 -3.69 0.41
CA VAL A 165 7.18 -3.74 1.66
C VAL A 165 6.58 -2.80 2.70
N GLU A 166 6.25 -1.56 2.33
CA GLU A 166 5.56 -0.58 3.16
C GLU A 166 4.24 -1.13 3.70
N LYS A 167 3.43 -1.68 2.79
CA LYS A 167 2.15 -2.29 3.17
C LYS A 167 2.35 -3.42 4.18
N GLU A 168 3.29 -4.33 3.94
CA GLU A 168 3.54 -5.44 4.86
C GLU A 168 4.05 -4.96 6.21
N PHE A 169 4.94 -3.95 6.23
CA PHE A 169 5.42 -3.34 7.46
C PHE A 169 4.27 -2.77 8.29
N LEU A 170 3.34 -2.05 7.66
CA LEU A 170 2.14 -1.52 8.30
C LEU A 170 1.19 -2.63 8.78
N ASP A 171 0.99 -3.68 8.00
CA ASP A 171 0.16 -4.83 8.38
C ASP A 171 0.71 -5.52 9.65
N TRP A 172 2.02 -5.76 9.69
CA TRP A 172 2.71 -6.30 10.88
C TRP A 172 2.62 -5.36 12.07
N PHE A 173 2.88 -4.07 11.86
CA PHE A 173 2.77 -3.07 12.90
C PHE A 173 1.37 -3.06 13.52
N TYR A 174 0.31 -2.89 12.73
CA TYR A 174 -1.04 -2.80 13.26
C TYR A 174 -1.53 -4.09 13.92
N TYR A 175 -1.10 -5.24 13.42
CA TYR A 175 -1.44 -6.53 14.02
C TYR A 175 -0.86 -6.63 15.44
N TYR A 176 0.45 -6.38 15.63
CA TYR A 176 1.10 -6.49 16.93
C TYR A 176 0.80 -5.31 17.86
N TYR A 177 0.63 -4.12 17.32
CA TYR A 177 0.24 -2.93 18.09
C TYR A 177 -1.10 -3.12 18.80
N ARG A 178 -2.12 -3.69 18.12
CA ARG A 178 -3.41 -4.02 18.74
C ARG A 178 -3.26 -5.00 19.89
N LYS A 179 -2.39 -5.99 19.77
CA LYS A 179 -2.14 -6.98 20.82
C LYS A 179 -1.39 -6.38 22.02
N VAL A 180 -0.43 -5.49 21.76
CA VAL A 180 0.34 -4.82 22.82
C VAL A 180 -0.49 -3.78 23.55
N CYS A 181 -1.30 -3.00 22.85
CA CYS A 181 -2.12 -1.93 23.43
C CYS A 181 -3.51 -2.38 23.87
N GLY A 182 -3.95 -3.58 23.51
CA GLY A 182 -5.16 -4.28 23.97
C GLY A 182 -6.47 -3.74 23.42
N GLU A 183 -7.18 -4.55 22.60
CA GLU A 183 -8.64 -4.59 22.66
C GLU A 183 -9.03 -5.48 23.83
N GLY A 184 -9.37 -4.88 24.95
CA GLY A 184 -10.06 -5.56 26.07
C GLY A 184 -9.21 -6.38 27.02
N GLY A 185 -8.82 -5.79 28.11
CA GLY A 185 -8.88 -6.38 29.45
C GLY A 185 -7.83 -7.40 29.84
N GLY A 186 -6.97 -7.04 30.73
CA GLY A 186 -6.33 -7.99 31.64
C GLY A 186 -4.96 -7.54 32.16
N ASN A 187 -5.00 -6.88 33.31
CA ASN A 187 -3.94 -6.79 34.32
C ASN A 187 -2.52 -6.37 33.90
N GLY A 188 -2.21 -5.09 34.10
CA GLY A 188 -0.86 -4.63 34.34
C GLY A 188 -0.30 -3.62 33.37
N ALA A 189 -1.11 -2.79 32.75
CA ALA A 189 -0.64 -1.67 31.97
C ALA A 189 -0.82 -0.35 32.74
N ALA A 190 0.19 0.47 32.65
CA ALA A 190 0.32 1.76 33.31
C ALA A 190 -0.96 2.60 33.22
N GLN A 191 -1.50 2.97 34.39
CA GLN A 191 -2.55 3.97 34.52
C GLN A 191 -2.03 5.28 33.94
N GLY A 192 -2.62 5.73 32.83
CA GLY A 192 -2.35 7.05 32.26
C GLY A 192 -2.12 7.12 30.77
N PHE A 193 -2.00 6.00 30.08
CA PHE A 193 -1.88 6.02 28.62
C PHE A 193 -3.26 6.28 28.00
N LYS A 194 -3.58 7.53 27.73
CA LYS A 194 -4.56 7.84 26.68
C LYS A 194 -3.90 7.43 25.39
N ALA A 195 -4.38 6.33 24.80
CA ALA A 195 -4.09 6.08 23.40
C ALA A 195 -4.37 7.40 22.65
N VAL A 196 -3.31 8.07 22.21
CA VAL A 196 -3.48 9.15 21.24
C VAL A 196 -4.17 8.44 20.09
N PRO A 197 -5.36 8.89 19.67
CA PRO A 197 -5.98 8.30 18.50
C PRO A 197 -4.88 8.28 17.45
N VAL A 198 -4.58 7.10 16.89
CA VAL A 198 -3.78 7.04 15.67
C VAL A 198 -4.47 8.04 14.77
N THR A 199 -3.83 9.18 14.57
CA THR A 199 -4.38 10.23 13.74
C THR A 199 -4.69 9.49 12.46
N ARG A 200 -5.98 9.43 12.12
CA ARG A 200 -6.53 8.80 10.92
C ARG A 200 -5.47 8.90 9.85
N ALA A 201 -5.12 7.75 9.23
CA ALA A 201 -4.18 7.76 8.11
C ALA A 201 -4.49 9.01 7.30
N PRO A 202 -3.50 9.83 6.91
CA PRO A 202 -3.76 11.12 6.30
C PRO A 202 -4.89 10.90 5.33
N GLU A 203 -5.98 11.67 5.46
CA GLU A 203 -7.18 11.48 4.65
C GLU A 203 -6.64 11.38 3.24
N ARG A 204 -6.81 10.21 2.60
CA ARG A 204 -6.29 10.00 1.25
C ARG A 204 -6.72 11.22 0.48
N PRO A 205 -5.80 11.92 -0.22
CA PRO A 205 -6.23 13.06 -1.00
C PRO A 205 -7.34 12.54 -1.90
N VAL A 206 -8.57 13.03 -1.68
CA VAL A 206 -9.70 12.71 -2.54
C VAL A 206 -9.26 13.14 -3.92
N PRO A 207 -9.28 12.24 -4.93
CA PRO A 207 -8.90 12.62 -6.27
C PRO A 207 -9.76 13.80 -6.72
N ASP A 208 -9.15 14.78 -7.34
CA ASP A 208 -9.90 15.90 -7.95
C ASP A 208 -10.64 15.37 -9.19
N TYR A 209 -11.81 14.79 -8.97
CA TYR A 209 -12.63 14.21 -10.04
C TYR A 209 -13.11 15.27 -11.05
N ASP A 210 -13.26 16.52 -10.63
CA ASP A 210 -13.60 17.62 -11.52
C ASP A 210 -12.45 17.90 -12.49
N LEU A 211 -11.22 17.90 -11.99
CA LEU A 211 -10.02 18.03 -12.83
C LEU A 211 -9.87 16.84 -13.78
N LEU A 212 -10.06 15.61 -13.30
CA LEU A 212 -9.99 14.41 -14.15
C LEU A 212 -11.03 14.43 -15.26
N ALA A 213 -12.27 14.81 -14.95
CA ALA A 213 -13.34 14.97 -15.94
C ALA A 213 -13.01 16.08 -16.95
N ALA A 214 -12.42 17.21 -16.50
CA ALA A 214 -12.01 18.28 -17.40
C ALA A 214 -10.88 17.85 -18.35
N GLN A 215 -9.85 17.14 -17.85
CA GLN A 215 -8.77 16.59 -18.67
C GLN A 215 -9.29 15.59 -19.71
N LEU A 216 -10.18 14.68 -19.29
CA LEU A 216 -10.80 13.72 -20.20
C LEU A 216 -11.63 14.43 -21.30
N ARG A 217 -12.34 15.52 -20.96
CA ARG A 217 -13.13 16.32 -21.92
C ARG A 217 -12.23 16.96 -22.98
N GLU A 218 -11.06 17.47 -22.61
CA GLU A 218 -10.09 18.00 -23.57
C GLU A 218 -9.60 16.93 -24.57
N PHE A 219 -9.33 15.71 -24.10
CA PHE A 219 -9.00 14.61 -24.99
C PHE A 219 -10.17 14.25 -25.91
N ALA A 220 -11.38 14.18 -25.39
CA ALA A 220 -12.58 13.81 -26.12
C ALA A 220 -12.97 14.83 -27.20
N VAL A 221 -12.73 16.13 -26.97
CA VAL A 221 -12.94 17.19 -27.94
C VAL A 221 -11.88 17.14 -29.04
N THR A 222 -10.65 16.86 -28.70
CA THR A 222 -9.54 16.80 -29.65
C THR A 222 -9.60 15.56 -30.54
N GLU A 223 -9.88 14.39 -29.96
CA GLU A 223 -9.98 13.11 -30.67
C GLU A 223 -11.07 12.22 -30.04
N PRO A 224 -12.28 12.23 -30.58
CA PRO A 224 -13.41 11.48 -30.05
C PRO A 224 -13.42 9.99 -30.43
N SER A 225 -12.37 9.48 -31.08
CA SER A 225 -12.23 8.05 -31.40
C SER A 225 -12.17 7.22 -30.12
N LEU A 226 -12.98 6.18 -30.03
CA LEU A 226 -13.26 5.47 -28.80
C LEU A 226 -11.99 4.84 -28.18
N MET A 227 -11.18 4.11 -28.94
CA MET A 227 -10.02 3.42 -28.38
C MET A 227 -8.97 4.35 -27.79
N PRO A 228 -8.50 5.41 -28.49
CA PRO A 228 -7.59 6.40 -27.89
C PRO A 228 -8.16 7.07 -26.65
N LEU A 229 -9.45 7.41 -26.66
CA LEU A 229 -10.13 8.06 -25.54
C LEU A 229 -10.16 7.15 -24.31
N LEU A 230 -10.55 5.88 -24.45
CA LEU A 230 -10.59 4.91 -23.35
C LEU A 230 -9.17 4.56 -22.84
N SER A 231 -8.17 4.53 -23.73
CA SER A 231 -6.78 4.28 -23.33
C SER A 231 -6.24 5.41 -22.46
N ASN A 232 -6.48 6.67 -22.84
CA ASN A 232 -6.10 7.83 -22.05
C ASN A 232 -6.91 7.92 -20.73
N ALA A 233 -8.20 7.59 -20.77
CA ALA A 233 -9.04 7.54 -19.58
C ALA A 233 -8.52 6.51 -18.56
N SER A 234 -8.14 5.30 -19.02
CA SER A 234 -7.53 4.27 -18.15
C SER A 234 -6.23 4.76 -17.51
N ALA A 235 -5.38 5.46 -18.28
CA ALA A 235 -4.11 5.99 -17.80
C ALA A 235 -4.32 7.10 -16.75
N LEU A 236 -5.22 8.05 -17.03
CA LEU A 236 -5.57 9.12 -16.08
C LEU A 236 -6.05 8.57 -14.75
N LEU A 237 -6.98 7.62 -14.77
CA LEU A 237 -7.52 7.02 -13.56
C LEU A 237 -6.47 6.22 -12.79
N LYS A 238 -5.64 5.44 -13.49
CA LYS A 238 -4.57 4.65 -12.85
C LYS A 238 -3.50 5.51 -12.20
N GLU A 239 -3.21 6.69 -12.77
CA GLU A 239 -2.24 7.65 -12.23
C GLU A 239 -2.82 8.44 -11.04
N ALA A 240 -4.08 8.86 -11.13
CA ALA A 240 -4.70 9.74 -10.14
C ALA A 240 -5.25 9.02 -8.91
N LEU A 241 -5.65 7.75 -9.05
CA LEU A 241 -6.24 6.97 -7.97
C LEU A 241 -5.17 6.19 -7.21
N ALA A 242 -4.92 6.59 -5.97
CA ALA A 242 -4.05 5.83 -5.07
C ALA A 242 -4.64 4.44 -4.74
N ASP A 243 -3.78 3.45 -4.49
CA ASP A 243 -4.15 2.10 -4.08
C ASP A 243 -5.08 1.36 -5.08
N VAL A 244 -4.89 1.60 -6.37
CA VAL A 244 -5.60 0.93 -7.46
C VAL A 244 -4.62 0.05 -8.21
N ASN A 245 -4.92 -1.25 -8.34
CA ASN A 245 -4.08 -2.20 -9.09
C ASN A 245 -4.54 -2.38 -10.54
N TRP A 246 -5.81 -2.07 -10.86
CA TRP A 246 -6.35 -2.14 -12.19
C TRP A 246 -7.38 -1.04 -12.45
N ALA A 247 -7.35 -0.45 -13.65
CA ALA A 247 -8.36 0.52 -14.10
C ALA A 247 -8.55 0.38 -15.61
N GLY A 248 -9.76 0.14 -16.06
CA GLY A 248 -10.02 -0.09 -17.47
C GLY A 248 -11.48 -0.26 -17.83
N PHE A 249 -11.70 -0.77 -19.00
CA PHE A 249 -13.01 -0.85 -19.61
C PHE A 249 -13.33 -2.24 -20.10
N TYR A 250 -14.59 -2.63 -19.92
CA TYR A 250 -15.19 -3.74 -20.64
C TYR A 250 -16.30 -3.23 -21.53
N LEU A 251 -16.30 -3.63 -22.79
CA LEU A 251 -17.22 -3.13 -23.81
C LEU A 251 -18.27 -4.18 -24.14
N ARG A 252 -19.52 -3.75 -24.27
CA ARG A 252 -20.63 -4.62 -24.67
C ARG A 252 -20.39 -5.16 -26.08
N ARG A 253 -20.43 -6.49 -26.19
CA ARG A 253 -20.37 -7.23 -27.44
C ARG A 253 -21.64 -8.02 -27.64
N GLU A 254 -22.26 -7.87 -28.82
CA GLU A 254 -23.39 -8.72 -29.22
C GLU A 254 -22.88 -10.12 -29.55
N THR A 255 -23.60 -11.13 -29.14
CA THR A 255 -23.30 -12.54 -29.43
C THR A 255 -24.36 -13.13 -30.34
N ASP A 256 -24.08 -14.30 -30.96
CA ASP A 256 -25.09 -15.04 -31.71
C ASP A 256 -26.17 -15.67 -30.78
N ASN A 257 -25.95 -15.62 -29.47
CA ASN A 257 -26.90 -15.99 -28.44
C ASN A 257 -27.76 -14.78 -28.04
N ALA A 258 -28.88 -15.04 -27.34
CA ALA A 258 -29.83 -13.99 -26.98
C ALA A 258 -29.30 -12.93 -25.97
N GLU A 259 -28.20 -13.21 -25.27
CA GLU A 259 -27.60 -12.29 -24.29
C GLU A 259 -26.23 -11.79 -24.77
N PRO A 260 -25.95 -10.49 -24.58
CA PRO A 260 -24.63 -9.95 -24.88
C PRO A 260 -23.56 -10.43 -23.85
N GLU A 261 -22.32 -10.11 -24.11
CA GLU A 261 -21.20 -10.30 -23.17
C GLU A 261 -20.40 -9.00 -23.05
N LEU A 262 -19.51 -8.91 -22.06
CA LEU A 262 -18.53 -7.86 -21.95
C LEU A 262 -17.18 -8.37 -22.48
N LEU A 263 -16.58 -7.60 -23.38
CA LEU A 263 -15.27 -7.86 -23.98
C LEU A 263 -14.26 -6.87 -23.41
N LEU A 264 -13.07 -7.34 -23.02
CA LEU A 264 -11.97 -6.52 -22.52
C LEU A 264 -11.62 -5.41 -23.52
N GLY A 265 -11.64 -4.18 -23.03
CA GLY A 265 -11.23 -2.96 -23.72
C GLY A 265 -9.87 -2.45 -23.24
N PRO A 266 -9.56 -1.16 -23.47
CA PRO A 266 -8.35 -0.54 -22.95
C PRO A 266 -8.29 -0.54 -21.41
N PHE A 267 -7.11 -0.82 -20.85
CA PHE A 267 -6.89 -0.88 -19.41
C PHE A 267 -5.44 -0.59 -19.03
N GLN A 268 -5.21 -0.33 -17.75
CA GLN A 268 -3.92 -0.25 -17.06
C GLN A 268 -3.93 -1.22 -15.88
N GLY A 269 -2.94 -2.12 -15.81
CA GLY A 269 -2.83 -3.14 -14.77
C GLY A 269 -2.33 -4.48 -15.29
N LYS A 270 -2.50 -5.53 -14.50
CA LYS A 270 -2.17 -6.90 -14.89
C LYS A 270 -3.17 -7.43 -15.93
N THR A 271 -2.81 -8.54 -16.58
CA THR A 271 -3.72 -9.26 -17.50
C THR A 271 -5.05 -9.59 -16.82
N ALA A 272 -6.16 -9.44 -17.54
CA ALA A 272 -7.50 -9.62 -17.04
C ALA A 272 -8.32 -10.62 -17.86
N CYS A 273 -9.52 -10.95 -17.41
CA CYS A 273 -10.45 -11.80 -18.14
C CYS A 273 -10.80 -11.18 -19.49
N ILE A 274 -10.69 -11.94 -20.57
CA ILE A 274 -10.98 -11.40 -21.92
C ILE A 274 -12.49 -11.19 -22.11
N ARG A 275 -13.32 -12.03 -21.49
CA ARG A 275 -14.79 -12.01 -21.64
C ARG A 275 -15.45 -12.22 -20.29
N ILE A 276 -16.49 -11.44 -20.03
CA ILE A 276 -17.34 -11.57 -18.83
C ILE A 276 -18.79 -11.75 -19.30
N PRO A 277 -19.48 -12.81 -18.86
CA PRO A 277 -20.88 -13.01 -19.22
C PRO A 277 -21.77 -11.92 -18.61
N TRP A 278 -22.79 -11.49 -19.35
CA TRP A 278 -23.76 -10.48 -18.89
C TRP A 278 -24.47 -10.94 -17.61
N GLY A 279 -24.49 -10.11 -16.59
CA GLY A 279 -25.07 -10.43 -15.29
C GLY A 279 -24.23 -11.35 -14.42
N ARG A 280 -22.93 -11.55 -14.72
CA ARG A 280 -22.03 -12.38 -13.91
C ARG A 280 -20.82 -11.57 -13.43
N GLY A 281 -20.35 -11.86 -12.23
CA GLY A 281 -19.32 -11.08 -11.58
C GLY A 281 -19.81 -9.65 -11.28
N VAL A 282 -18.91 -8.79 -10.83
CA VAL A 282 -19.27 -7.41 -10.52
C VAL A 282 -19.55 -6.61 -11.80
N CYS A 283 -18.64 -6.68 -12.78
CA CYS A 283 -18.79 -6.01 -14.08
C CYS A 283 -20.08 -6.42 -14.82
N GLY A 284 -20.35 -7.73 -14.94
CA GLY A 284 -21.56 -8.21 -15.62
C GLY A 284 -22.83 -7.82 -14.88
N THR A 285 -22.79 -7.79 -13.55
CA THR A 285 -23.91 -7.34 -12.71
C THR A 285 -24.18 -5.85 -12.89
N ALA A 286 -23.13 -5.01 -12.86
CA ALA A 286 -23.25 -3.57 -13.11
C ALA A 286 -23.88 -3.29 -14.48
N ALA A 287 -23.42 -4.00 -15.51
CA ALA A 287 -23.95 -3.85 -16.86
C ALA A 287 -25.42 -4.26 -16.98
N LYS A 288 -25.83 -5.38 -16.33
CA LYS A 288 -27.21 -5.90 -16.41
C LYS A 288 -28.20 -5.08 -15.58
N GLU A 289 -27.78 -4.65 -14.38
CA GLU A 289 -28.62 -3.85 -13.49
C GLU A 289 -28.62 -2.37 -13.85
N ASP A 290 -27.75 -1.96 -14.78
CA ASP A 290 -27.56 -0.56 -15.18
C ASP A 290 -27.32 0.37 -13.97
N ARG A 291 -26.47 -0.08 -13.05
CA ARG A 291 -26.21 0.56 -11.77
C ARG A 291 -24.76 0.36 -11.34
N THR A 292 -24.14 1.43 -10.80
CA THR A 292 -22.81 1.36 -10.20
C THR A 292 -22.79 0.32 -9.09
N GLN A 293 -21.82 -0.60 -9.13
CA GLN A 293 -21.51 -1.55 -8.08
C GLN A 293 -20.32 -1.03 -7.29
N LEU A 294 -20.52 -0.74 -6.01
CA LEU A 294 -19.48 -0.36 -5.07
C LEU A 294 -19.28 -1.54 -4.12
N VAL A 295 -18.18 -2.29 -4.30
CA VAL A 295 -17.93 -3.57 -3.63
C VAL A 295 -16.74 -3.42 -2.68
N PRO A 296 -16.99 -3.33 -1.36
CA PRO A 296 -15.93 -3.15 -0.38
C PRO A 296 -15.09 -4.41 -0.14
N ASP A 297 -15.63 -5.59 -0.45
CA ASP A 297 -14.95 -6.89 -0.36
C ASP A 297 -15.45 -7.80 -1.50
N VAL A 298 -14.62 -8.00 -2.51
CA VAL A 298 -14.96 -8.82 -3.68
C VAL A 298 -15.22 -10.29 -3.32
N HIS A 299 -14.60 -10.79 -2.25
CA HIS A 299 -14.78 -12.17 -1.79
C HIS A 299 -16.16 -12.40 -1.18
N ALA A 300 -16.85 -11.35 -0.74
CA ALA A 300 -18.22 -11.40 -0.25
C ALA A 300 -19.28 -11.21 -1.36
N PHE A 301 -18.86 -10.82 -2.58
CA PHE A 301 -19.78 -10.57 -3.68
C PHE A 301 -20.25 -11.87 -4.33
N PRO A 302 -21.57 -12.13 -4.43
CA PRO A 302 -22.09 -13.39 -4.99
C PRO A 302 -21.70 -13.58 -6.45
N GLY A 303 -21.00 -14.67 -6.75
CA GLY A 303 -20.61 -15.00 -8.13
C GLY A 303 -19.45 -14.16 -8.66
N HIS A 304 -18.66 -13.55 -7.79
CA HIS A 304 -17.42 -12.84 -8.17
C HIS A 304 -16.53 -13.70 -9.07
N ILE A 305 -15.99 -13.08 -10.12
CA ILE A 305 -15.05 -13.68 -11.05
C ILE A 305 -13.68 -13.06 -10.74
N ALA A 306 -12.79 -13.82 -10.10
CA ALA A 306 -11.45 -13.36 -9.76
C ALA A 306 -10.59 -13.26 -11.02
N CYS A 307 -10.41 -12.05 -11.55
CA CYS A 307 -9.49 -11.76 -12.67
C CYS A 307 -8.05 -11.51 -12.18
N ASP A 308 -7.89 -10.90 -11.01
CA ASP A 308 -6.62 -10.77 -10.28
C ASP A 308 -6.82 -11.18 -8.81
N SER A 309 -6.00 -12.12 -8.33
CA SER A 309 -6.03 -12.57 -6.93
C SER A 309 -5.62 -11.48 -5.92
N ALA A 310 -5.02 -10.39 -6.39
CA ALA A 310 -4.63 -9.26 -5.54
C ALA A 310 -5.78 -8.28 -5.30
N SER A 311 -6.87 -8.30 -6.09
CA SER A 311 -8.01 -7.40 -5.93
C SER A 311 -8.85 -7.81 -4.72
N ASN A 312 -9.12 -6.87 -3.82
CA ASN A 312 -9.92 -7.05 -2.62
C ASN A 312 -11.16 -6.15 -2.59
N ALA A 313 -11.16 -5.01 -3.28
CA ALA A 313 -12.32 -4.15 -3.49
C ALA A 313 -12.42 -3.75 -4.96
N GLU A 314 -13.63 -3.46 -5.41
CA GLU A 314 -13.92 -3.15 -6.82
C GLU A 314 -15.03 -2.10 -6.90
N ILE A 315 -14.91 -1.18 -7.85
CA ILE A 315 -16.00 -0.28 -8.24
C ILE A 315 -16.22 -0.36 -9.73
N VAL A 316 -17.46 -0.59 -10.14
CA VAL A 316 -17.85 -0.71 -11.55
C VAL A 316 -18.94 0.27 -11.89
N VAL A 317 -18.72 1.14 -12.88
CA VAL A 317 -19.66 2.14 -13.33
C VAL A 317 -20.15 1.80 -14.75
N PRO A 318 -21.45 1.61 -14.97
CA PRO A 318 -21.97 1.37 -16.31
C PRO A 318 -21.87 2.62 -17.19
N ILE A 319 -21.59 2.41 -18.47
CA ILE A 319 -21.47 3.46 -19.49
C ILE A 319 -22.59 3.32 -20.49
N ARG A 320 -23.28 4.41 -20.80
CA ARG A 320 -24.43 4.40 -21.70
C ARG A 320 -24.14 5.16 -22.99
N ASN A 321 -24.74 4.73 -24.06
CA ASN A 321 -24.79 5.53 -25.27
C ASN A 321 -25.88 6.63 -25.17
N LYS A 322 -25.94 7.48 -26.19
CA LYS A 322 -26.96 8.57 -26.29
C LYS A 322 -28.41 8.08 -26.31
N GLY A 323 -28.63 6.80 -26.55
CA GLY A 323 -29.95 6.16 -26.51
C GLY A 323 -30.31 5.57 -25.13
N GLY A 324 -29.41 5.68 -24.14
CA GLY A 324 -29.60 5.13 -22.81
C GLY A 324 -29.28 3.63 -22.69
N GLU A 325 -28.74 2.97 -23.74
CA GLU A 325 -28.34 1.58 -23.65
C GLU A 325 -26.95 1.47 -23.03
N VAL A 326 -26.73 0.49 -22.13
CA VAL A 326 -25.40 0.17 -21.58
C VAL A 326 -24.54 -0.40 -22.71
N VAL A 327 -23.42 0.27 -22.99
CA VAL A 327 -22.45 -0.07 -24.04
C VAL A 327 -21.13 -0.59 -23.49
N GLY A 328 -20.95 -0.55 -22.19
CA GLY A 328 -19.77 -1.05 -21.50
C GLY A 328 -19.80 -0.67 -20.01
N VAL A 329 -18.70 -0.94 -19.34
CA VAL A 329 -18.46 -0.55 -17.96
C VAL A 329 -17.06 0.01 -17.81
N LEU A 330 -16.88 0.98 -16.90
CA LEU A 330 -15.62 1.31 -16.29
C LEU A 330 -15.46 0.40 -15.08
N ASP A 331 -14.33 -0.23 -14.96
CA ASP A 331 -13.99 -1.17 -13.90
C ASP A 331 -12.68 -0.73 -13.23
N ILE A 332 -12.66 -0.67 -11.89
CA ILE A 332 -11.49 -0.27 -11.12
C ILE A 332 -11.36 -1.17 -9.90
N ASP A 333 -10.20 -1.81 -9.80
CA ASP A 333 -9.86 -2.72 -8.70
C ASP A 333 -8.84 -2.13 -7.75
N SER A 334 -8.95 -2.54 -6.49
CA SER A 334 -8.00 -2.19 -5.44
C SER A 334 -7.57 -3.42 -4.63
N PRO A 335 -6.28 -3.49 -4.22
CA PRO A 335 -5.81 -4.51 -3.28
C PRO A 335 -6.30 -4.26 -1.84
N LEU A 336 -6.92 -3.11 -1.55
CA LEU A 336 -7.38 -2.75 -0.22
C LEU A 336 -8.89 -2.92 -0.11
N LYS A 337 -9.36 -3.68 0.90
CA LYS A 337 -10.79 -3.76 1.23
C LYS A 337 -11.34 -2.39 1.62
N GLY A 338 -12.54 -2.07 1.15
CA GLY A 338 -13.21 -0.80 1.45
C GLY A 338 -12.50 0.43 0.87
N ARG A 339 -11.69 0.26 -0.20
CA ARG A 339 -10.96 1.37 -0.82
C ARG A 339 -11.87 2.44 -1.38
N PHE A 340 -12.97 2.05 -2.00
CA PHE A 340 -13.87 2.95 -2.69
C PHE A 340 -14.99 3.44 -1.76
N THR A 341 -15.32 4.73 -1.87
CA THR A 341 -16.31 5.44 -1.08
C THR A 341 -17.45 5.94 -1.96
N GLU A 342 -18.51 6.52 -1.35
CA GLU A 342 -19.58 7.18 -2.09
C GLU A 342 -19.06 8.39 -2.90
N GLU A 343 -18.04 9.08 -2.41
CA GLU A 343 -17.40 10.20 -3.11
C GLU A 343 -16.65 9.72 -4.36
N ASP A 344 -15.93 8.58 -4.27
CA ASP A 344 -15.35 7.92 -5.45
C ASP A 344 -16.44 7.55 -6.46
N ARG A 345 -17.59 7.02 -6.01
CA ARG A 345 -18.71 6.67 -6.87
C ARG A 345 -19.23 7.90 -7.63
N GLU A 346 -19.54 8.98 -6.92
CA GLU A 346 -20.08 10.21 -7.52
C GLU A 346 -19.08 10.81 -8.52
N GLY A 347 -17.80 10.86 -8.17
CA GLY A 347 -16.75 11.39 -9.03
C GLY A 347 -16.53 10.53 -10.28
N LEU A 348 -16.54 9.21 -10.15
CA LEU A 348 -16.38 8.29 -11.29
C LEU A 348 -17.62 8.26 -12.19
N GLU A 349 -18.83 8.39 -11.64
CA GLU A 349 -20.06 8.57 -12.43
C GLU A 349 -20.01 9.88 -13.24
N GLN A 350 -19.47 10.96 -12.66
CA GLN A 350 -19.25 12.22 -13.39
C GLN A 350 -18.17 12.08 -14.48
N PHE A 351 -17.09 11.37 -14.21
CA PHE A 351 -16.06 11.05 -15.20
C PHE A 351 -16.63 10.24 -16.38
N VAL A 352 -17.45 9.23 -16.10
CA VAL A 352 -18.12 8.41 -17.11
C VAL A 352 -19.08 9.24 -17.98
N LYS A 353 -19.78 10.23 -17.44
CA LYS A 353 -20.65 11.12 -18.25
C LYS A 353 -19.89 11.80 -19.38
N VAL A 354 -18.63 12.16 -19.19
CA VAL A 354 -17.81 12.72 -20.28
C VAL A 354 -17.65 11.72 -21.42
N LEU A 355 -17.46 10.43 -21.13
CA LEU A 355 -17.38 9.38 -22.12
C LEU A 355 -18.71 9.16 -22.83
N GLU A 356 -19.84 9.21 -22.11
CA GLU A 356 -21.18 9.07 -22.67
C GLU A 356 -21.53 10.21 -23.63
N GLU A 357 -21.14 11.44 -23.29
CA GLU A 357 -21.40 12.65 -24.08
C GLU A 357 -20.56 12.74 -25.36
N HIS A 358 -19.29 12.39 -25.27
CA HIS A 358 -18.28 12.65 -26.31
C HIS A 358 -17.81 11.40 -27.05
N GLY A 359 -17.86 10.21 -26.43
CA GLY A 359 -17.37 8.97 -27.06
C GLY A 359 -18.20 8.58 -28.29
N LYS A 360 -17.50 8.19 -29.35
CA LYS A 360 -18.13 7.60 -30.54
C LYS A 360 -18.37 6.12 -30.34
N TRP A 361 -19.39 5.79 -29.55
CA TRP A 361 -19.74 4.40 -29.25
C TRP A 361 -20.25 3.64 -30.46
N PHE A 362 -19.75 2.42 -30.65
CA PHE A 362 -20.19 1.51 -31.71
C PHE A 362 -20.49 0.12 -31.13
N LYS A 363 -21.40 -0.62 -31.79
CA LYS A 363 -21.70 -1.99 -31.36
C LYS A 363 -20.61 -2.94 -31.86
N ILE A 364 -20.01 -3.71 -30.92
CA ILE A 364 -19.07 -4.76 -31.28
C ILE A 364 -19.88 -5.99 -31.69
N SER A 365 -19.71 -6.47 -32.94
CA SER A 365 -20.39 -7.64 -33.47
C SER A 365 -19.60 -8.92 -33.16
N SER A 366 -20.31 -10.05 -33.06
CA SER A 366 -19.71 -11.39 -32.96
C SER A 366 -18.86 -11.77 -34.19
N LYS A 367 -19.05 -11.06 -35.30
CA LYS A 367 -18.43 -11.38 -36.62
C LYS A 367 -17.13 -10.60 -36.89
N ASN A 368 -16.65 -9.80 -35.97
CA ASN A 368 -15.39 -9.07 -36.10
C ASN A 368 -14.34 -9.61 -35.14
#